data_84ef34f9fdaea8dac03975435016f2ff
#
_entry.id   84ef34f9fdaea8dac03975435016f2ff
#
_cell.length_a   1.000
_cell.length_b   1.000
_cell.length_c   1.000
_cell.angle_alpha   90.00
_cell.angle_beta   90.00
_cell.angle_gamma   90.00
#
_symmetry.space_group_name_H-M   'P 1'
#
loop_
_entity.id
_entity.type
_entity.pdbx_description
1 polymer ?
#
loop_
_entity_poly.entity_id
_entity_poly.type
_entity_poly.pdbx_seq_one_letter_code
_entity_poly.pdbx_strand_id
1 'polypeptide(L)'
;MFGFYSFLLALVIALTGLVWSYEWMAHSVDWLANGGKFSGEAKEPISAISVQKSAFPMDRFFEENAKKHPETQLFSVDFPTSDTATFAFGFYPSLTTYHDGTYLLYDQYSGKLLKEDSPRTQTAGQRIRAMNYDIHIGKILGLPGQLLAFFASLIAASLPITGFLIWWGRRKKKKTASSKQKNRQPAAFLLQKQDP
;
A
#
# COMPACT_ATOMS: atom_id res chain seq x y z
N MET A 1 -6.79 20.07 16.70
CA MET A 1 -5.75 20.16 15.64
C MET A 1 -5.11 18.80 15.32
N PHE A 2 -4.71 18.00 16.29
CA PHE A 2 -4.09 16.68 16.02
C PHE A 2 -4.93 15.73 15.17
N GLY A 3 -6.25 15.68 15.37
CA GLY A 3 -7.15 14.82 14.61
C GLY A 3 -7.19 15.12 13.11
N PHE A 4 -7.01 16.39 12.70
CA PHE A 4 -6.98 16.76 11.28
C PHE A 4 -5.73 16.22 10.58
N TYR A 5 -4.56 16.36 11.19
CA TYR A 5 -3.31 15.83 10.61
C TYR A 5 -3.30 14.30 10.55
N SER A 6 -3.80 13.64 11.62
CA SER A 6 -3.94 12.19 11.63
C SER A 6 -4.91 11.70 10.56
N PHE A 7 -6.01 12.42 10.30
CA PHE A 7 -6.94 12.11 9.23
C PHE A 7 -6.29 12.22 7.85
N LEU A 8 -5.50 13.30 7.62
CA LEU A 8 -4.81 13.47 6.33
C LEU A 8 -3.82 12.33 6.05
N LEU A 9 -3.04 11.93 7.06
CA LEU A 9 -2.11 10.81 6.93
C LEU A 9 -2.86 9.48 6.71
N ALA A 10 -3.93 9.23 7.46
CA ALA A 10 -4.75 8.05 7.27
C ALA A 10 -5.41 8.02 5.88
N LEU A 11 -5.81 9.17 5.34
CA LEU A 11 -6.34 9.30 3.98
C LEU A 11 -5.30 8.91 2.93
N VAL A 12 -4.05 9.38 3.08
CA VAL A 12 -2.95 9.00 2.17
C VAL A 12 -2.73 7.49 2.20
N ILE A 13 -2.67 6.89 3.39
CA ILE A 13 -2.52 5.43 3.54
C ILE A 13 -3.69 4.69 2.90
N ALA A 14 -4.92 5.16 3.09
CA ALA A 14 -6.11 4.55 2.48
C ALA A 14 -6.10 4.67 0.95
N LEU A 15 -5.80 5.85 0.40
CA LEU A 15 -5.74 6.05 -1.05
C LEU A 15 -4.65 5.20 -1.71
N THR A 16 -3.47 5.12 -1.11
CA THR A 16 -2.40 4.27 -1.62
C THR A 16 -2.74 2.79 -1.54
N GLY A 17 -3.47 2.36 -0.51
CA GLY A 17 -4.02 1.00 -0.40
C GLY A 17 -5.05 0.69 -1.49
N LEU A 18 -5.91 1.66 -1.85
CA LEU A 18 -6.89 1.51 -2.94
C LEU A 18 -6.22 1.32 -4.31
N VAL A 19 -5.09 1.95 -4.55
CA VAL A 19 -4.31 1.78 -5.80
C VAL A 19 -3.88 0.32 -6.01
N TRP A 20 -3.61 -0.42 -4.93
CA TRP A 20 -3.29 -1.85 -5.03
C TRP A 20 -4.51 -2.76 -5.08
N SER A 21 -5.57 -2.36 -4.40
CA SER A 21 -6.76 -3.20 -4.27
C SER A 21 -7.66 -3.15 -5.50
N TYR A 22 -7.60 -2.05 -6.27
CA TYR A 22 -8.51 -1.81 -7.38
C TYR A 22 -7.79 -1.33 -8.64
N GLU A 23 -7.90 -2.09 -9.73
CA GLU A 23 -7.30 -1.74 -11.03
C GLU A 23 -7.79 -0.39 -11.56
N TRP A 24 -9.11 -0.08 -11.42
CA TRP A 24 -9.64 1.21 -11.86
C TRP A 24 -8.96 2.40 -11.16
N MET A 25 -8.58 2.25 -9.89
CA MET A 25 -7.88 3.29 -9.14
C MET A 25 -6.44 3.44 -9.65
N ALA A 26 -5.75 2.31 -9.88
CA ALA A 26 -4.41 2.30 -10.47
C ALA A 26 -4.41 2.94 -11.86
N HIS A 27 -5.39 2.63 -12.71
CA HIS A 27 -5.56 3.25 -14.03
C HIS A 27 -5.88 4.74 -13.93
N SER A 28 -6.71 5.16 -12.98
CA SER A 28 -7.02 6.58 -12.77
C SER A 28 -5.78 7.39 -12.39
N VAL A 29 -4.95 6.85 -11.50
CA VAL A 29 -3.67 7.47 -11.11
C VAL A 29 -2.73 7.56 -12.31
N ASP A 30 -2.60 6.48 -13.07
CA ASP A 30 -1.78 6.43 -14.29
C ASP A 30 -2.23 7.48 -15.31
N TRP A 31 -3.52 7.54 -15.59
CA TRP A 31 -4.11 8.50 -16.54
C TRP A 31 -3.89 9.95 -16.11
N LEU A 32 -4.14 10.27 -14.83
CA LEU A 32 -3.92 11.62 -14.30
C LEU A 32 -2.45 12.02 -14.37
N ALA A 33 -1.54 11.13 -13.99
CA ALA A 33 -0.11 11.41 -13.97
C ALA A 33 0.49 11.59 -15.37
N ASN A 34 -0.07 10.92 -16.38
CA ASN A 34 0.35 11.03 -17.77
C ASN A 34 -0.41 12.13 -18.56
N GLY A 35 -1.08 13.04 -17.86
CA GLY A 35 -1.80 14.16 -18.50
C GLY A 35 -2.98 13.73 -19.36
N GLY A 36 -3.74 12.73 -18.92
CA GLY A 36 -4.93 12.23 -19.63
C GLY A 36 -4.63 11.13 -20.66
N LYS A 37 -3.46 10.54 -20.63
CA LYS A 37 -3.08 9.42 -21.50
C LYS A 37 -2.84 8.18 -20.66
N PHE A 38 -3.32 7.03 -21.11
CA PHE A 38 -2.98 5.76 -20.48
C PHE A 38 -1.58 5.31 -20.90
N SER A 39 -0.74 4.91 -19.94
CA SER A 39 0.41 4.07 -20.25
C SER A 39 -0.17 2.74 -20.73
N GLY A 40 -0.01 2.37 -21.99
CA GLY A 40 -0.49 1.07 -22.45
C GLY A 40 -0.05 -0.03 -21.48
N GLU A 41 -0.88 -1.07 -21.31
CA GLU A 41 -0.49 -2.26 -20.55
C GLU A 41 0.77 -2.83 -21.21
N ALA A 42 1.91 -2.64 -20.56
CA ALA A 42 3.13 -3.32 -20.95
C ALA A 42 2.88 -4.82 -20.68
N LYS A 43 2.56 -5.59 -21.74
CA LYS A 43 2.48 -7.05 -21.61
C LYS A 43 3.79 -7.52 -21.00
N GLU A 44 3.69 -8.26 -19.91
CA GLU A 44 4.88 -8.88 -19.35
C GLU A 44 5.46 -9.85 -20.36
N PRO A 45 6.77 -9.79 -20.60
CA PRO A 45 7.40 -10.71 -21.53
C PRO A 45 7.30 -12.13 -20.98
N ILE A 46 7.13 -13.07 -21.86
CA ILE A 46 7.12 -14.50 -21.55
C ILE A 46 8.38 -15.14 -22.12
N SER A 47 8.93 -16.13 -21.41
CA SER A 47 10.02 -16.96 -21.91
C SER A 47 9.53 -17.85 -23.05
N ALA A 48 10.37 -17.98 -24.08
CA ALA A 48 10.09 -18.91 -25.17
C ALA A 48 10.36 -20.36 -24.68
N ILE A 49 9.32 -21.22 -24.69
CA ILE A 49 9.48 -22.63 -24.31
C ILE A 49 10.53 -23.28 -25.21
N SER A 50 11.64 -23.71 -24.63
CA SER A 50 12.71 -24.40 -25.33
C SER A 50 12.85 -25.83 -24.82
N VAL A 51 12.98 -26.78 -25.75
CA VAL A 51 13.27 -28.17 -25.44
C VAL A 51 14.69 -28.34 -24.86
N GLN A 52 15.57 -27.40 -25.16
CA GLN A 52 16.96 -27.41 -24.71
C GLN A 52 17.06 -26.58 -23.42
N LYS A 53 16.91 -27.23 -22.27
CA LYS A 53 17.17 -26.64 -20.96
C LYS A 53 18.70 -26.43 -20.79
N SER A 54 19.20 -25.30 -21.26
CA SER A 54 20.51 -24.84 -20.83
C SER A 54 20.38 -24.30 -19.40
N ALA A 55 21.27 -24.74 -18.51
CA ALA A 55 21.29 -24.17 -17.16
C ALA A 55 21.58 -22.67 -17.30
N PHE A 56 20.69 -21.82 -16.78
CA PHE A 56 20.88 -20.39 -16.79
C PHE A 56 22.16 -20.05 -16.00
N PRO A 57 23.16 -19.41 -16.61
CA PRO A 57 24.46 -19.16 -15.96
C PRO A 57 24.33 -18.00 -14.97
N MET A 58 23.68 -18.25 -13.82
CA MET A 58 23.31 -17.27 -12.80
C MET A 58 24.50 -16.44 -12.31
N ASP A 59 25.61 -17.10 -12.00
CA ASP A 59 26.80 -16.44 -11.45
C ASP A 59 27.34 -15.40 -12.44
N ARG A 60 27.44 -15.77 -13.69
CA ARG A 60 27.91 -14.86 -14.74
C ARG A 60 26.98 -13.67 -14.93
N PHE A 61 25.66 -13.92 -14.96
CA PHE A 61 24.67 -12.85 -15.07
C PHE A 61 24.72 -11.90 -13.89
N PHE A 62 24.84 -12.44 -12.68
CA PHE A 62 24.98 -11.63 -11.49
C PHE A 62 26.23 -10.76 -11.54
N GLU A 63 27.41 -11.31 -11.86
CA GLU A 63 28.66 -10.56 -11.99
C GLU A 63 28.60 -9.46 -13.05
N GLU A 64 28.06 -9.78 -14.24
CA GLU A 64 27.95 -8.82 -15.34
C GLU A 64 27.03 -7.64 -14.96
N ASN A 65 25.89 -7.92 -14.34
CA ASN A 65 24.94 -6.88 -13.95
C ASN A 65 25.38 -6.11 -12.71
N ALA A 66 26.03 -6.75 -11.74
CA ALA A 66 26.61 -6.06 -10.60
C ALA A 66 27.68 -5.04 -11.00
N LYS A 67 28.47 -5.34 -12.04
CA LYS A 67 29.44 -4.39 -12.60
C LYS A 67 28.77 -3.21 -13.32
N LYS A 68 27.60 -3.41 -13.92
CA LYS A 68 26.83 -2.35 -14.60
C LYS A 68 26.08 -1.43 -13.63
N HIS A 69 25.76 -1.94 -12.43
CA HIS A 69 25.01 -1.24 -11.40
C HIS A 69 25.81 -1.15 -10.08
N PRO A 70 26.95 -0.45 -10.08
CA PRO A 70 27.85 -0.37 -8.91
C PRO A 70 27.22 0.35 -7.72
N GLU A 71 26.17 1.16 -7.94
CA GLU A 71 25.41 1.87 -6.91
C GLU A 71 24.44 0.97 -6.13
N THR A 72 24.28 -0.29 -6.54
CA THR A 72 23.28 -1.20 -5.95
C THR A 72 23.63 -1.56 -4.51
N GLN A 73 22.69 -1.34 -3.61
CA GLN A 73 22.77 -1.74 -2.20
C GLN A 73 21.96 -3.00 -1.91
N LEU A 74 20.91 -3.27 -2.69
CA LEU A 74 20.06 -4.45 -2.53
C LEU A 74 19.82 -5.10 -3.89
N PHE A 75 20.02 -6.42 -3.93
CA PHE A 75 19.68 -7.25 -5.08
C PHE A 75 18.46 -8.11 -4.77
N SER A 76 17.57 -8.28 -5.73
CA SER A 76 16.55 -9.33 -5.71
C SER A 76 16.69 -10.22 -6.93
N VAL A 77 16.35 -11.49 -6.75
CA VAL A 77 16.28 -12.48 -7.84
C VAL A 77 14.96 -13.22 -7.71
N ASP A 78 14.13 -13.09 -8.73
CA ASP A 78 12.87 -13.82 -8.82
C ASP A 78 13.05 -14.99 -9.79
N PHE A 79 12.90 -16.19 -9.27
CA PHE A 79 13.02 -17.42 -10.06
C PHE A 79 11.72 -17.73 -10.80
N PRO A 80 11.80 -18.24 -12.04
CA PRO A 80 10.62 -18.61 -12.81
C PRO A 80 9.83 -19.70 -12.10
N THR A 81 8.52 -19.49 -11.97
CA THR A 81 7.57 -20.42 -11.31
C THR A 81 6.81 -21.29 -12.31
N SER A 82 6.97 -21.03 -13.61
CA SER A 82 6.32 -21.77 -14.70
C SER A 82 7.23 -21.83 -15.93
N ASP A 83 6.88 -22.68 -16.90
CA ASP A 83 7.65 -22.85 -18.14
C ASP A 83 7.67 -21.58 -19.01
N THR A 84 6.77 -20.66 -18.82
CA THR A 84 6.70 -19.38 -19.54
C THR A 84 7.15 -18.19 -18.72
N ALA A 85 7.45 -18.37 -17.44
CA ALA A 85 7.92 -17.31 -16.58
C ALA A 85 9.35 -16.85 -16.96
N THR A 86 9.71 -15.66 -16.53
CA THR A 86 11.04 -15.08 -16.76
C THR A 86 11.88 -15.13 -15.49
N PHE A 87 13.20 -15.10 -15.62
CA PHE A 87 14.06 -14.68 -14.52
C PHE A 87 13.98 -13.17 -14.38
N ALA A 88 13.80 -12.67 -13.16
CA ALA A 88 13.90 -11.24 -12.93
C ALA A 88 15.03 -10.92 -11.94
N PHE A 89 15.83 -9.91 -12.28
CA PHE A 89 16.85 -9.35 -11.39
C PHE A 89 16.46 -7.93 -11.06
N GLY A 90 16.35 -7.63 -9.74
CA GLY A 90 16.11 -6.29 -9.25
C GLY A 90 17.38 -5.69 -8.64
N PHE A 91 17.72 -4.50 -9.06
CA PHE A 91 18.87 -3.72 -8.60
C PHE A 91 18.37 -2.44 -7.97
N TYR A 92 18.53 -2.31 -6.65
CA TYR A 92 18.04 -1.16 -5.89
C TYR A 92 19.21 -0.33 -5.36
N PRO A 93 19.27 0.96 -5.68
CA PRO A 93 20.33 1.84 -5.18
C PRO A 93 20.19 2.19 -3.70
N SER A 94 19.10 1.78 -3.07
CA SER A 94 18.80 2.05 -1.66
C SER A 94 18.26 0.82 -0.96
N LEU A 95 18.64 0.63 0.31
CA LEU A 95 18.05 -0.37 1.20
C LEU A 95 16.66 0.05 1.71
N THR A 96 16.30 1.33 1.57
CA THR A 96 15.11 1.91 2.18
C THR A 96 13.98 2.19 1.21
N THR A 97 14.26 2.40 -0.07
CA THR A 97 13.27 2.72 -1.10
C THR A 97 13.33 1.72 -2.25
N TYR A 98 12.18 1.41 -2.83
CA TYR A 98 12.06 0.41 -3.90
C TYR A 98 11.75 1.04 -5.26
N HIS A 99 11.21 2.26 -5.30
CA HIS A 99 10.75 2.91 -6.54
C HIS A 99 11.87 3.30 -7.51
N ASP A 100 13.12 3.38 -7.03
CA ASP A 100 14.30 3.66 -7.87
C ASP A 100 15.00 2.38 -8.37
N GLY A 101 14.40 1.23 -8.14
CA GLY A 101 14.92 -0.05 -8.60
C GLY A 101 14.88 -0.21 -10.11
N THR A 102 15.86 -0.90 -10.65
CA THR A 102 15.91 -1.36 -12.04
C THR A 102 15.64 -2.86 -12.06
N TYR A 103 14.67 -3.28 -12.88
CA TYR A 103 14.33 -4.69 -13.08
C TYR A 103 14.72 -5.13 -14.47
N LEU A 104 15.46 -6.23 -14.54
CA LEU A 104 15.87 -6.86 -15.79
C LEU A 104 15.20 -8.23 -15.89
N LEU A 105 14.36 -8.42 -16.88
CA LEU A 105 13.67 -9.68 -17.14
C LEU A 105 14.36 -10.44 -18.27
N TYR A 106 14.76 -11.67 -17.98
CA TYR A 106 15.47 -12.55 -18.90
C TYR A 106 14.64 -13.79 -19.22
N ASP A 107 14.77 -14.22 -20.47
CA ASP A 107 14.26 -15.55 -20.89
C ASP A 107 14.98 -16.65 -20.11
N GLN A 108 14.19 -17.53 -19.47
CA GLN A 108 14.76 -18.56 -18.58
C GLN A 108 15.58 -19.63 -19.29
N TYR A 109 15.44 -19.77 -20.61
CA TYR A 109 16.13 -20.81 -21.39
C TYR A 109 17.34 -20.27 -22.14
N SER A 110 17.19 -19.14 -22.82
CA SER A 110 18.24 -18.55 -23.64
C SER A 110 19.11 -17.53 -22.90
N GLY A 111 18.65 -17.02 -21.76
CA GLY A 111 19.33 -15.96 -21.05
C GLY A 111 19.29 -14.60 -21.79
N LYS A 112 18.40 -14.45 -22.77
CA LYS A 112 18.23 -13.19 -23.50
C LYS A 112 17.47 -12.19 -22.65
N LEU A 113 17.96 -10.92 -22.59
CA LEU A 113 17.21 -9.83 -21.97
C LEU A 113 15.94 -9.56 -22.79
N LEU A 114 14.78 -9.68 -22.13
CA LEU A 114 13.47 -9.48 -22.73
C LEU A 114 12.92 -8.08 -22.44
N LYS A 115 13.16 -7.57 -21.22
CA LYS A 115 12.68 -6.25 -20.80
C LYS A 115 13.62 -5.65 -19.77
N GLU A 116 13.81 -4.36 -19.87
CA GLU A 116 14.37 -3.51 -18.82
C GLU A 116 13.28 -2.56 -18.32
N ASP A 117 13.00 -2.59 -17.02
CA ASP A 117 12.11 -1.67 -16.34
C ASP A 117 12.92 -0.87 -15.32
N SER A 118 13.18 0.39 -15.65
CA SER A 118 13.98 1.30 -14.83
C SER A 118 13.26 2.64 -14.68
N PRO A 119 13.59 3.45 -13.68
CA PRO A 119 13.03 4.80 -13.53
C PRO A 119 13.19 5.69 -14.76
N ARG A 120 14.15 5.37 -15.64
CA ARG A 120 14.42 6.11 -16.88
C ARG A 120 13.48 5.71 -18.02
N THR A 121 13.00 4.48 -18.01
CA THR A 121 12.10 3.93 -19.05
C THR A 121 10.62 4.07 -18.70
N GLN A 122 10.32 4.33 -17.44
CA GLN A 122 8.95 4.45 -16.92
C GLN A 122 8.28 5.77 -17.32
N THR A 123 6.99 5.70 -17.62
CA THR A 123 6.12 6.88 -17.75
C THR A 123 5.87 7.51 -16.36
N ALA A 124 5.36 8.75 -16.31
CA ALA A 124 5.04 9.41 -15.06
C ALA A 124 4.04 8.58 -14.22
N GLY A 125 3.04 7.98 -14.85
CA GLY A 125 2.06 7.12 -14.19
C GLY A 125 2.68 5.84 -13.62
N GLN A 126 3.52 5.16 -14.39
CA GLN A 126 4.25 3.97 -13.91
C GLN A 126 5.17 4.32 -12.74
N ARG A 127 5.83 5.47 -12.79
CA ARG A 127 6.71 5.94 -11.72
C ARG A 127 5.94 6.23 -10.42
N ILE A 128 4.78 6.90 -10.50
CA ILE A 128 3.92 7.11 -9.32
C ILE A 128 3.43 5.78 -8.75
N ARG A 129 3.06 4.83 -9.60
CA ARG A 129 2.67 3.48 -9.15
C ARG A 129 3.82 2.75 -8.45
N ALA A 130 5.04 2.86 -8.96
CA ALA A 130 6.24 2.31 -8.31
C ALA A 130 6.48 2.95 -6.93
N MET A 131 6.29 4.27 -6.82
CA MET A 131 6.41 5.01 -5.56
C MET A 131 5.30 4.69 -4.55
N ASN A 132 4.18 4.12 -4.99
CA ASN A 132 3.00 3.89 -4.15
C ASN A 132 3.31 3.07 -2.90
N TYR A 133 4.18 2.06 -3.00
CA TYR A 133 4.63 1.26 -1.86
C TYR A 133 5.38 2.10 -0.84
N ASP A 134 6.36 2.86 -1.30
CA ASP A 134 7.21 3.68 -0.43
C ASP A 134 6.43 4.81 0.25
N ILE A 135 5.40 5.35 -0.44
CA ILE A 135 4.46 6.31 0.13
C ILE A 135 3.60 5.64 1.20
N HIS A 136 3.01 4.46 0.90
CA HIS A 136 2.10 3.74 1.78
C HIS A 136 2.72 3.42 3.15
N ILE A 137 3.98 2.98 3.14
CA ILE A 137 4.71 2.63 4.37
C ILE A 137 5.54 3.79 4.94
N GLY A 138 5.48 4.97 4.31
CA GLY A 138 6.19 6.18 4.72
C GLY A 138 7.68 6.19 4.41
N LYS A 139 8.21 5.22 3.67
CA LYS A 139 9.64 5.13 3.33
C LYS A 139 10.14 6.27 2.46
N ILE A 140 9.26 6.90 1.68
CA ILE A 140 9.63 8.02 0.81
C ILE A 140 10.24 9.22 1.57
N LEU A 141 9.90 9.39 2.85
CA LEU A 141 10.48 10.39 3.76
C LEU A 141 11.52 9.78 4.72
N GLY A 142 11.94 8.54 4.49
CA GLY A 142 12.85 7.82 5.37
C GLY A 142 12.24 7.51 6.74
N LEU A 143 13.09 7.45 7.77
CA LEU A 143 12.66 7.13 9.15
C LEU A 143 11.55 8.04 9.70
N PRO A 144 11.59 9.38 9.54
CA PRO A 144 10.49 10.26 9.96
C PRO A 144 9.15 9.88 9.33
N GLY A 145 9.12 9.55 8.05
CA GLY A 145 7.90 9.13 7.35
C GLY A 145 7.34 7.81 7.88
N GLN A 146 8.21 6.84 8.17
CA GLN A 146 7.80 5.56 8.76
C GLN A 146 7.21 5.74 10.17
N LEU A 147 7.81 6.61 10.99
CA LEU A 147 7.26 6.95 12.31
C LEU A 147 5.88 7.63 12.18
N LEU A 148 5.72 8.56 11.24
CA LEU A 148 4.43 9.19 10.97
C LEU A 148 3.37 8.17 10.53
N ALA A 149 3.71 7.27 9.61
CA ALA A 149 2.82 6.20 9.16
C ALA A 149 2.43 5.26 10.31
N PHE A 150 3.39 4.89 11.16
CA PHE A 150 3.15 4.07 12.35
C PHE A 150 2.16 4.73 13.31
N PHE A 151 2.39 5.99 13.71
CA PHE A 151 1.50 6.70 14.63
C PHE A 151 0.12 6.95 14.02
N ALA A 152 0.04 7.27 12.72
CA ALA A 152 -1.24 7.42 12.02
C ALA A 152 -2.04 6.12 12.04
N SER A 153 -1.39 4.99 11.78
CA SER A 153 -2.02 3.66 11.84
C SER A 153 -2.46 3.29 13.24
N LEU A 154 -1.66 3.60 14.26
CA LEU A 154 -2.00 3.37 15.67
C LEU A 154 -3.23 4.19 16.09
N ILE A 155 -3.29 5.46 15.70
CA ILE A 155 -4.46 6.32 15.94
C ILE A 155 -5.69 5.74 15.22
N ALA A 156 -5.57 5.39 13.95
CA ALA A 156 -6.66 4.79 13.18
C ALA A 156 -7.18 3.50 13.84
N ALA A 157 -6.29 2.62 14.31
CA ALA A 157 -6.65 1.40 15.03
C ALA A 157 -7.35 1.66 16.37
N SER A 158 -7.09 2.80 17.03
CA SER A 158 -7.74 3.18 18.29
C SER A 158 -9.18 3.69 18.10
N LEU A 159 -9.55 4.18 16.90
CA LEU A 159 -10.86 4.78 16.64
C LEU A 159 -12.05 3.82 16.85
N PRO A 160 -12.03 2.55 16.40
CA PRO A 160 -13.10 1.60 16.70
C PRO A 160 -13.29 1.38 18.19
N ILE A 161 -12.19 1.30 18.94
CA ILE A 161 -12.22 1.07 20.41
C ILE A 161 -12.85 2.28 21.10
N THR A 162 -12.36 3.48 20.81
CA THR A 162 -12.89 4.71 21.40
C THR A 162 -14.34 4.97 20.98
N GLY A 163 -14.69 4.72 19.73
CA GLY A 163 -16.07 4.79 19.24
C GLY A 163 -17.00 3.84 19.97
N PHE A 164 -16.58 2.59 20.19
CA PHE A 164 -17.33 1.60 20.96
C PHE A 164 -17.52 2.04 22.41
N LEU A 165 -16.50 2.54 23.09
CA LEU A 165 -16.57 3.02 24.46
C LEU A 165 -17.54 4.20 24.61
N ILE A 166 -17.52 5.16 23.68
CA ILE A 166 -18.44 6.30 23.67
C ILE A 166 -19.88 5.82 23.45
N TRP A 167 -20.11 4.92 22.49
CA TRP A 167 -21.43 4.36 22.20
C TRP A 167 -21.97 3.59 23.42
N TRP A 168 -21.15 2.76 24.06
CA TRP A 168 -21.50 2.02 25.27
C TRP A 168 -21.86 2.95 26.44
N GLY A 169 -21.05 4.00 26.67
CA GLY A 169 -21.29 4.99 27.71
C GLY A 169 -22.60 5.76 27.51
N ARG A 170 -22.93 6.11 26.25
CA ARG A 170 -24.23 6.77 25.93
C ARG A 170 -25.43 5.85 26.20
N ARG A 171 -25.32 4.56 25.92
CA ARG A 171 -26.38 3.59 26.20
C ARG A 171 -26.67 3.47 27.72
N LYS A 172 -25.63 3.44 28.55
CA LYS A 172 -25.77 3.41 30.01
C LYS A 172 -26.50 4.66 30.55
N LYS A 173 -26.12 5.85 30.08
CA LYS A 173 -26.75 7.11 30.49
C LYS A 173 -28.24 7.17 30.12
N LYS A 174 -28.64 6.69 28.94
CA LYS A 174 -30.07 6.65 28.55
C LYS A 174 -30.88 5.74 29.44
N LYS A 175 -30.38 4.56 29.83
CA LYS A 175 -31.08 3.64 30.76
C LYS A 175 -31.25 4.28 32.12
N THR A 176 -30.24 4.95 32.65
CA THR A 176 -30.31 5.60 33.99
C THR A 176 -31.29 6.79 33.99
N ALA A 177 -31.33 7.60 32.93
CA ALA A 177 -32.27 8.71 32.80
C ALA A 177 -33.72 8.22 32.71
N SER A 178 -33.97 7.16 31.91
CA SER A 178 -35.30 6.55 31.78
C SER A 178 -35.80 5.95 33.12
N SER A 179 -34.94 5.30 33.90
CA SER A 179 -35.33 4.75 35.21
C SER A 179 -35.63 5.85 36.25
N LYS A 180 -34.87 6.96 36.24
CA LYS A 180 -35.15 8.11 37.11
C LYS A 180 -36.47 8.82 36.77
N GLN A 181 -36.82 8.90 35.47
CA GLN A 181 -38.09 9.48 35.04
C GLN A 181 -39.29 8.60 35.43
N LYS A 182 -39.14 7.28 35.29
CA LYS A 182 -40.19 6.30 35.69
C LYS A 182 -40.46 6.32 37.20
N ASN A 183 -39.43 6.54 38.05
CA ASN A 183 -39.59 6.66 39.49
C ASN A 183 -40.19 8.02 39.98
N ARG A 184 -40.15 9.06 39.14
CA ARG A 184 -40.74 10.37 39.47
C ARG A 184 -42.26 10.46 39.20
N GLN A 185 -42.78 9.68 38.24
CA GLN A 185 -44.19 9.71 37.87
C GLN A 185 -45.18 9.25 38.96
N PRO A 186 -44.91 8.18 39.74
CA PRO A 186 -45.86 7.79 40.75
C PRO A 186 -46.03 8.80 41.91
N ALA A 187 -44.98 9.56 42.24
CA ALA A 187 -45.05 10.59 43.28
C ALA A 187 -45.93 11.79 42.85
N ALA A 188 -45.84 12.23 41.64
CA ALA A 188 -46.67 13.34 41.09
C ALA A 188 -48.15 12.94 41.00
N PHE A 189 -48.47 11.69 40.66
CA PHE A 189 -49.84 11.18 40.56
C PHE A 189 -50.52 11.10 41.95
N LEU A 190 -49.76 10.77 43.00
CA LEU A 190 -50.31 10.68 44.38
C LEU A 190 -50.59 12.05 44.97
N LEU A 191 -49.82 13.09 44.65
CA LEU A 191 -50.04 14.47 45.12
C LEU A 191 -51.30 15.11 44.49
N GLN A 192 -51.64 14.77 43.25
CA GLN A 192 -52.80 15.29 42.51
C GLN A 192 -54.14 14.71 43.03
N LYS A 193 -54.12 13.64 43.83
CA LYS A 193 -55.30 12.98 44.37
C LYS A 193 -55.70 13.47 45.77
N GLN A 194 -54.95 14.43 46.33
CA GLN A 194 -55.19 14.96 47.69
C GLN A 194 -55.89 16.34 47.76
N ASP A 195 -56.23 16.94 46.61
CA ASP A 195 -57.08 18.16 46.64
C ASP A 195 -58.55 17.78 46.64
N PRO A 196 -59.32 18.26 47.61
CA PRO A 196 -60.73 17.93 47.82
C PRO A 196 -61.66 18.55 46.78
#